data_34b24bca2ec7776db24ae70f0f0bb74a
#
_entry.id   34b24bca2ec7776db24ae70f0f0bb74a
#
_cell.length_a   1.000
_cell.length_b   1.000
_cell.length_c   1.000
_cell.angle_alpha   90.00
_cell.angle_beta   90.00
_cell.angle_gamma   90.00
#
_symmetry.space_group_name_H-M   'P 1'
#
loop_
_entity.id
_entity.type
_entity.pdbx_description
1 polymer ?
#
loop_
_entity_poly.entity_id
_entity_poly.type
_entity_poly.pdbx_seq_one_letter_code
_entity_poly.pdbx_strand_id
1 'polypeptide(L)' 'MNAAERRTKITELLAASDRPMSATALAARCGVSRQIIVGDIALLRAGGMDIAATPRGYVLP' A
#
# COMPACT_ATOMS: atom_id res chain seq x y z
N MET A 1 0.03 13.05 -9.19
CA MET A 1 -0.70 12.44 -8.05
C MET A 1 -0.07 12.90 -6.76
N ASN A 2 -0.86 13.48 -5.85
CA ASN A 2 -0.36 13.89 -4.55
C ASN A 2 -0.37 12.71 -3.56
N ALA A 3 0.15 12.92 -2.35
CA ALA A 3 0.28 11.85 -1.36
C ALA A 3 -1.08 11.27 -0.94
N ALA A 4 -2.10 12.11 -0.79
CA ALA A 4 -3.43 11.64 -0.42
C ALA A 4 -4.03 10.76 -1.52
N GLU A 5 -3.90 11.16 -2.77
CA GLU A 5 -4.34 10.37 -3.93
C GLU A 5 -3.57 9.06 -4.03
N ARG A 6 -2.27 9.10 -3.76
CA ARG A 6 -1.43 7.90 -3.79
C ARG A 6 -1.87 6.90 -2.72
N ARG A 7 -2.14 7.37 -1.50
CA ARG A 7 -2.62 6.49 -0.42
C ARG A 7 -3.99 5.90 -0.73
N THR A 8 -4.88 6.67 -1.37
CA THR A 8 -6.16 6.15 -1.85
C THR A 8 -5.93 5.05 -2.89
N LYS A 9 -5.02 5.27 -3.83
CA LYS A 9 -4.70 4.27 -4.86
C LYS A 9 -4.14 2.99 -4.24
N ILE A 10 -3.25 3.11 -3.25
CA ILE A 10 -2.71 1.95 -2.53
C ILE A 10 -3.86 1.14 -1.91
N THR A 11 -4.77 1.82 -1.22
CA THR A 11 -5.92 1.17 -0.59
C THR A 11 -6.78 0.44 -1.62
N GLU A 12 -7.06 1.09 -2.74
CA GLU A 12 -7.86 0.49 -3.82
C GLU A 12 -7.17 -0.73 -4.43
N LEU A 13 -5.86 -0.65 -4.64
CA LEU A 13 -5.08 -1.77 -5.19
C LEU A 13 -5.11 -2.97 -4.24
N LEU A 14 -4.91 -2.73 -2.94
CA LEU A 14 -4.94 -3.80 -1.95
C LEU A 14 -6.32 -4.40 -1.81
N ALA A 15 -7.36 -3.59 -1.81
CA ALA A 15 -8.74 -4.07 -1.69
C ALA A 15 -9.16 -4.92 -2.90
N ALA A 16 -8.67 -4.59 -4.09
CA ALA A 16 -9.00 -5.30 -5.32
C ALA A 16 -8.14 -6.54 -5.54
N SER A 17 -7.02 -6.68 -4.83
CA SER A 17 -6.10 -7.79 -5.03
C SER A 17 -6.56 -9.02 -4.25
N ASP A 18 -6.52 -10.19 -4.90
CA ASP A 18 -6.82 -11.47 -4.27
C ASP A 18 -5.58 -12.11 -3.62
N ARG A 19 -4.45 -11.44 -3.67
CA ARG A 19 -3.19 -11.90 -3.09
C ARG A 19 -2.38 -10.72 -2.56
N PRO A 20 -1.40 -10.98 -1.66
CA PRO A 20 -0.56 -9.91 -1.13
C PRO A 20 0.18 -9.15 -2.23
N MET A 21 0.35 -7.85 -2.05
CA MET A 21 1.14 -7.00 -2.94
C MET A 21 2.34 -6.46 -2.17
N SER A 22 3.54 -6.68 -2.72
CA SER A 22 4.76 -6.17 -2.11
C SER A 22 4.85 -4.65 -2.24
N ALA A 23 5.67 -4.03 -1.37
CA ALA A 23 5.95 -2.60 -1.47
C ALA A 23 6.55 -2.26 -2.85
N THR A 24 7.40 -3.14 -3.40
CA THR A 24 7.99 -2.95 -4.73
C THR A 24 6.91 -2.95 -5.81
N ALA A 25 5.96 -3.87 -5.75
CA ALA A 25 4.85 -3.94 -6.71
C ALA A 25 3.96 -2.69 -6.62
N LEU A 26 3.64 -2.26 -5.41
CA LEU A 26 2.85 -1.04 -5.19
C LEU A 26 3.60 0.20 -5.68
N ALA A 27 4.91 0.27 -5.44
CA ALA A 27 5.75 1.37 -5.89
C ALA A 27 5.73 1.49 -7.42
N ALA A 28 5.83 0.35 -8.12
CA ALA A 28 5.76 0.33 -9.58
C ALA A 28 4.40 0.83 -10.09
N ARG A 29 3.33 0.45 -9.42
CA ARG A 29 1.97 0.86 -9.80
C ARG A 29 1.71 2.35 -9.52
N CYS A 30 2.37 2.91 -8.53
CA CYS A 30 2.20 4.31 -8.15
C CYS A 30 3.27 5.24 -8.71
N GLY A 31 4.31 4.70 -9.33
CA GLY A 31 5.39 5.51 -9.91
C GLY A 31 6.26 6.20 -8.86
N VAL A 32 6.47 5.58 -7.71
CA VAL A 32 7.26 6.13 -6.61
C VAL A 32 8.25 5.09 -6.10
N SER A 33 9.11 5.48 -5.15
CA SER A 33 10.05 4.55 -4.55
C SER A 33 9.37 3.60 -3.57
N ARG A 34 10.01 2.46 -3.33
CA ARG A 34 9.56 1.50 -2.32
C ARG A 34 9.46 2.15 -0.93
N GLN A 35 10.41 3.01 -0.59
CA GLN A 35 10.43 3.70 0.71
C GLN A 35 9.21 4.59 0.90
N ILE A 36 8.76 5.26 -0.15
CA ILE A 36 7.55 6.08 -0.10
C ILE A 36 6.32 5.20 0.21
N ILE A 37 6.23 4.04 -0.42
CA ILE A 37 5.13 3.09 -0.16
C ILE A 37 5.16 2.63 1.30
N VAL A 38 6.32 2.26 1.82
CA VAL A 38 6.44 1.83 3.22
C VAL A 38 5.96 2.93 4.16
N GLY A 39 6.31 4.18 3.90
CA GLY A 39 5.83 5.33 4.67
C GLY A 39 4.33 5.52 4.56
N ASP A 40 3.76 5.39 3.36
CA ASP A 40 2.32 5.50 3.15
C ASP A 40 1.55 4.41 3.89
N ILE A 41 2.04 3.17 3.84
CA ILE A 41 1.43 2.06 4.57
C ILE A 41 1.43 2.34 6.07
N ALA A 42 2.55 2.84 6.60
CA ALA A 42 2.65 3.19 8.02
C ALA A 42 1.62 4.25 8.41
N LEU A 43 1.42 5.27 7.58
CA LEU A 43 0.44 6.32 7.82
C LEU A 43 -0.99 5.78 7.76
N LEU A 44 -1.29 4.93 6.78
CA LEU A 44 -2.62 4.30 6.66
C LEU A 44 -2.93 3.43 7.89
N ARG A 45 -1.97 2.66 8.36
CA ARG A 45 -2.13 1.81 9.56
C ARG A 45 -2.30 2.67 10.81
N ALA A 46 -1.54 3.74 10.93
CA ALA A 46 -1.68 4.68 12.05
C ALA A 46 -3.06 5.34 12.06
N GLY A 47 -3.66 5.52 10.89
CA GLY A 47 -5.02 6.06 10.75
C GLY A 47 -6.13 5.04 11.00
N GLY A 48 -5.77 3.80 11.36
CA GLY A 48 -6.74 2.77 11.73
C GLY A 48 -7.04 1.76 10.63
N MET A 49 -6.39 1.85 9.47
CA MET A 49 -6.61 0.87 8.39
C MET A 49 -5.95 -0.46 8.75
N ASP A 50 -6.67 -1.54 8.59
CA ASP A 50 -6.24 -2.88 9.00
C ASP A 50 -5.41 -3.56 7.90
N ILE A 51 -4.27 -2.96 7.56
CA ILE A 51 -3.34 -3.53 6.60
C ILE A 51 -2.38 -4.47 7.34
N ALA A 52 -2.34 -5.71 6.90
CA ALA A 52 -1.43 -6.71 7.44
C ALA A 52 -0.16 -6.81 6.58
N ALA A 53 0.99 -6.92 7.22
CA ALA A 53 2.24 -7.18 6.55
C ALA A 53 2.54 -8.68 6.62
N THR A 54 2.74 -9.30 5.45
CA THR A 54 3.08 -10.72 5.36
C THR A 54 4.43 -10.88 4.67
N PRO A 55 5.06 -12.06 4.73
CA PRO A 55 6.31 -12.29 3.99
C PRO A 55 6.17 -12.08 2.48
N ARG A 56 4.96 -12.15 1.94
CA ARG A 56 4.69 -12.00 0.51
C ARG A 56 4.23 -10.59 0.13
N GLY A 57 3.96 -9.74 1.10
CA GLY A 57 3.50 -8.37 0.86
C GLY A 57 2.38 -7.97 1.79
N TYR A 58 1.72 -6.88 1.43
CA TYR A 58 0.63 -6.31 2.22
C TYR A 58 -0.71 -6.85 1.77
N VAL A 59 -1.62 -7.03 2.73
CA VAL A 59 -3.01 -7.42 2.46
C VAL A 59 -3.95 -6.49 3.22
N LEU A 60 -5.09 -6.23 2.62
CA LEU A 60 -6.21 -5.54 3.24
C LEU A 60 -7.36 -6.53 3.24
N PRO A 61 -7.70 -7.09 4.41
CA PRO A 61 -8.78 -8.08 4.50
C PRO A 61 -10.14 -7.50 4.14
#